data_566590d689889ef8253f62dcc85bd094
#
_entry.id   566590d689889ef8253f62dcc85bd094
#
_cell.length_a   1.000
_cell.length_b   1.000
_cell.length_c   1.000
_cell.angle_alpha   90.00
_cell.angle_beta   90.00
_cell.angle_gamma   90.00
#
_symmetry.space_group_name_H-M   'P 1'
#
loop_
_entity.id
_entity.type
_entity.pdbx_description
1 polymer ?
#
loop_
_entity_poly.entity_id
_entity_poly.type
_entity_poly.pdbx_seq_one_letter_code
_entity_poly.pdbx_strand_id
1 'polypeptide(L)'
;MKNVVLIGASGFVGTAILNELLNRGHKVTAIVRDAKKMTVSSPNLTIVEADVTDTDTLKEAGKGKDAVISAYNPGWKNPHIYEDTLKNYPLIVESAKQAGVKRLLIVGGAGTLFYAPGKMVMDADDVPAQLLPGIKSLGEFYLNTLLSLIHI
;
A
#
# COMPACT_ATOMS: atom_id res chain seq x y z
N MET A 1 9.86 20.13 0.00
CA MET A 1 8.83 19.63 -0.95
C MET A 1 9.36 18.35 -1.56
N LYS A 2 8.54 17.30 -1.63
CA LYS A 2 8.88 16.01 -2.23
C LYS A 2 7.82 15.62 -3.26
N ASN A 3 8.19 14.78 -4.22
CA ASN A 3 7.29 14.20 -5.20
C ASN A 3 6.97 12.76 -4.78
N VAL A 4 5.73 12.48 -4.41
CA VAL A 4 5.31 11.20 -3.82
C VAL A 4 4.24 10.55 -4.68
N VAL A 5 4.35 9.26 -4.93
CA VAL A 5 3.24 8.44 -5.43
C VAL A 5 2.48 7.88 -4.24
N LEU A 6 1.15 7.99 -4.25
CA LEU A 6 0.27 7.39 -3.26
C LEU A 6 -0.69 6.42 -3.93
N ILE A 7 -0.54 5.14 -3.67
CA ILE A 7 -1.42 4.08 -4.17
C ILE A 7 -2.55 3.86 -3.17
N GLY A 8 -3.78 3.80 -3.66
CA GLY A 8 -4.98 3.63 -2.82
C GLY A 8 -5.45 4.93 -2.15
N ALA A 9 -5.18 6.09 -2.77
CA ALA A 9 -5.45 7.42 -2.22
C ALA A 9 -6.93 7.71 -1.91
N SER A 10 -7.88 7.00 -2.55
CA SER A 10 -9.33 7.15 -2.32
C SER A 10 -9.87 6.31 -1.15
N GLY A 11 -9.03 5.46 -0.53
CA GLY A 11 -9.40 4.65 0.62
C GLY A 11 -9.36 5.43 1.93
N PHE A 12 -9.88 4.82 3.02
CA PHE A 12 -9.95 5.46 4.35
C PHE A 12 -8.56 5.96 4.82
N VAL A 13 -7.56 5.08 4.83
CA VAL A 13 -6.19 5.43 5.23
C VAL A 13 -5.52 6.31 4.16
N GLY A 14 -5.72 5.97 2.88
CA GLY A 14 -5.13 6.70 1.76
C GLY A 14 -5.53 8.17 1.72
N THR A 15 -6.81 8.48 2.00
CA THR A 15 -7.29 9.87 2.05
C THR A 15 -6.63 10.67 3.18
N ALA A 16 -6.44 10.05 4.35
CA ALA A 16 -5.75 10.70 5.46
C ALA A 16 -4.28 11.01 5.11
N ILE A 17 -3.58 10.05 4.49
CA ILE A 17 -2.20 10.24 4.02
C ILE A 17 -2.13 11.32 2.94
N LEU A 18 -3.06 11.31 1.98
CA LEU A 18 -3.13 12.30 0.91
C LEU A 18 -3.23 13.73 1.48
N ASN A 19 -4.19 13.94 2.38
CA ASN A 19 -4.39 15.23 3.01
C ASN A 19 -3.14 15.72 3.74
N GLU A 20 -2.49 14.85 4.50
CA GLU A 20 -1.27 15.19 5.23
C GLU A 20 -0.10 15.54 4.29
N LEU A 21 0.08 14.78 3.21
CA LEU A 21 1.10 15.06 2.20
C LEU A 21 0.87 16.43 1.54
N LEU A 22 -0.36 16.74 1.16
CA LEU A 22 -0.71 18.02 0.55
C LEU A 22 -0.57 19.19 1.54
N ASN A 23 -0.98 19.01 2.79
CA ASN A 23 -0.83 20.00 3.86
C ASN A 23 0.64 20.33 4.13
N ARG A 24 1.53 19.36 3.99
CA ARG A 24 3.00 19.56 4.07
C ARG A 24 3.62 20.13 2.80
N GLY A 25 2.83 20.46 1.79
CA GLY A 25 3.29 21.05 0.54
C GLY A 25 3.99 20.06 -0.40
N HIS A 26 3.77 18.75 -0.25
CA HIS A 26 4.30 17.75 -1.17
C HIS A 26 3.48 17.72 -2.46
N LYS A 27 4.13 17.36 -3.59
CA LYS A 27 3.44 17.02 -4.83
C LYS A 27 3.08 15.53 -4.81
N VAL A 28 1.81 15.22 -5.02
CA VAL A 28 1.29 13.86 -4.95
C VAL A 28 0.74 13.40 -6.29
N THR A 29 1.21 12.23 -6.74
CA THR A 29 0.57 11.47 -7.81
C THR A 29 -0.25 10.36 -7.14
N ALA A 30 -1.57 10.53 -7.12
CA ALA A 30 -2.51 9.59 -6.51
C ALA A 30 -2.93 8.53 -7.52
N ILE A 31 -2.67 7.26 -7.23
CA ILE A 31 -3.13 6.13 -8.05
C ILE A 31 -4.39 5.56 -7.40
N VAL A 32 -5.47 5.53 -8.15
CA VAL A 32 -6.79 5.06 -7.74
C VAL A 32 -7.46 4.26 -8.85
N ARG A 33 -8.32 3.30 -8.51
CA ARG A 33 -9.07 2.51 -9.49
C ARG A 33 -10.24 3.27 -10.12
N ASP A 34 -10.71 4.33 -9.46
CA ASP A 34 -11.84 5.15 -9.89
C ASP A 34 -11.60 6.58 -9.43
N ALA A 35 -11.26 7.44 -10.37
CA ALA A 35 -10.99 8.86 -10.11
C ALA A 35 -12.20 9.62 -9.56
N LYS A 36 -13.43 9.16 -9.84
CA LYS A 36 -14.67 9.78 -9.34
C LYS A 36 -14.80 9.69 -7.82
N LYS A 37 -14.08 8.77 -7.17
CA LYS A 37 -14.05 8.64 -5.70
C LYS A 37 -13.12 9.65 -5.02
N MET A 38 -12.37 10.41 -5.80
CA MET A 38 -11.48 11.44 -5.26
C MET A 38 -12.29 12.71 -4.97
N THR A 39 -12.28 13.12 -3.71
CA THR A 39 -12.98 14.34 -3.25
C THR A 39 -12.03 15.50 -2.97
N VAL A 40 -10.73 15.24 -3.01
CA VAL A 40 -9.68 16.23 -2.74
C VAL A 40 -9.23 16.86 -4.05
N SER A 41 -9.14 18.19 -4.07
CA SER A 41 -8.58 18.96 -5.19
C SER A 41 -7.43 19.83 -4.69
N SER A 42 -6.31 19.84 -5.41
CA SER A 42 -5.13 20.63 -5.07
C SER A 42 -4.28 20.85 -6.32
N PRO A 43 -3.62 22.01 -6.48
CA PRO A 43 -2.65 22.23 -7.55
C PRO A 43 -1.42 21.29 -7.45
N ASN A 44 -1.19 20.69 -6.29
CA ASN A 44 -0.13 19.74 -6.04
C ASN A 44 -0.59 18.28 -6.18
N LEU A 45 -1.80 18.02 -6.63
CA LEU A 45 -2.35 16.67 -6.81
C LEU A 45 -2.52 16.34 -8.29
N THR A 46 -1.95 15.22 -8.71
CA THR A 46 -2.22 14.58 -9.99
C THR A 46 -2.91 13.25 -9.73
N ILE A 47 -4.03 12.98 -10.37
CA ILE A 47 -4.77 11.72 -10.25
C ILE A 47 -4.47 10.86 -11.47
N VAL A 48 -4.10 9.60 -11.23
CA VAL A 48 -3.90 8.57 -12.24
C VAL A 48 -4.86 7.43 -11.94
N GLU A 49 -5.73 7.13 -12.90
CA GLU A 49 -6.64 6.00 -12.79
C GLU A 49 -5.96 4.73 -13.29
N ALA A 50 -5.69 3.81 -12.37
CA ALA A 50 -5.08 2.52 -12.66
C ALA A 50 -5.38 1.50 -11.55
N ASP A 51 -5.42 0.22 -11.92
CA ASP A 51 -5.37 -0.89 -10.97
C ASP A 51 -3.90 -1.22 -10.62
N VAL A 52 -3.68 -1.82 -9.43
CA VAL A 52 -2.33 -2.21 -9.00
C VAL A 52 -1.72 -3.33 -9.83
N THR A 53 -2.52 -4.01 -10.65
CA THR A 53 -2.07 -5.00 -11.63
C THR A 53 -1.54 -4.38 -12.92
N ASP A 54 -1.81 -3.10 -13.16
CA ASP A 54 -1.20 -2.32 -14.25
C ASP A 54 0.19 -1.82 -13.83
N THR A 55 1.13 -2.75 -13.86
CA THR A 55 2.51 -2.52 -13.41
C THR A 55 3.26 -1.51 -14.26
N ASP A 56 2.91 -1.35 -15.53
CA ASP A 56 3.53 -0.35 -16.40
C ASP A 56 3.12 1.06 -15.99
N THR A 57 1.84 1.30 -15.73
CA THR A 57 1.37 2.58 -15.20
C THR A 57 1.97 2.89 -13.83
N LEU A 58 2.05 1.89 -12.92
CA LEU A 58 2.69 2.08 -11.61
C LEU A 58 4.16 2.47 -11.74
N LYS A 59 4.90 1.78 -12.60
CA LYS A 59 6.30 2.05 -12.88
C LYS A 59 6.51 3.46 -13.45
N GLU A 60 5.73 3.84 -14.47
CA GLU A 60 5.82 5.19 -15.06
C GLU A 60 5.50 6.28 -14.02
N ALA A 61 4.46 6.08 -13.21
CA ALA A 61 4.11 7.01 -12.14
C ALA A 61 5.23 7.17 -11.09
N GLY A 62 6.02 6.13 -10.87
CA GLY A 62 7.13 6.10 -9.91
C GLY A 62 8.41 6.76 -10.41
N LYS A 63 8.62 6.89 -11.72
CA LYS A 63 9.86 7.44 -12.29
C LYS A 63 10.15 8.86 -11.78
N GLY A 64 11.36 9.06 -11.28
CA GLY A 64 11.82 10.36 -10.76
C GLY A 64 11.09 10.82 -9.49
N LYS A 65 10.37 9.96 -8.80
CA LYS A 65 9.71 10.27 -7.53
C LYS A 65 10.63 10.01 -6.35
N ASP A 66 10.43 10.77 -5.29
CA ASP A 66 11.20 10.64 -4.05
C ASP A 66 10.77 9.42 -3.22
N ALA A 67 9.49 9.06 -3.28
CA ALA A 67 8.92 7.94 -2.55
C ALA A 67 7.63 7.40 -3.20
N VAL A 68 7.36 6.13 -2.94
CA VAL A 68 6.04 5.49 -3.14
C VAL A 68 5.48 5.15 -1.77
N ILE A 69 4.23 5.52 -1.54
CA ILE A 69 3.46 5.12 -0.35
C ILE A 69 2.28 4.29 -0.84
N SER A 70 2.11 3.10 -0.29
CA SER A 70 0.98 2.23 -0.59
C SER A 70 0.04 2.12 0.62
N ALA A 71 -1.18 2.61 0.45
CA ALA A 71 -2.33 2.34 1.31
C ALA A 71 -3.31 1.39 0.61
N TYR A 72 -2.78 0.58 -0.33
CA TYR A 72 -3.56 -0.43 -1.02
C TYR A 72 -4.08 -1.49 -0.05
N ASN A 73 -5.31 -1.92 -0.28
CA ASN A 73 -5.91 -3.10 0.33
C ASN A 73 -6.91 -3.70 -0.65
N PRO A 74 -6.93 -5.02 -0.86
CA PRO A 74 -7.89 -5.68 -1.77
C PRO A 74 -9.35 -5.48 -1.35
N GLY A 75 -9.57 -5.15 -0.07
CA GLY A 75 -10.90 -4.94 0.53
C GLY A 75 -11.26 -6.02 1.54
N TRP A 76 -11.63 -5.63 2.75
CA TRP A 76 -11.99 -6.55 3.84
C TRP A 76 -13.24 -7.40 3.58
N LYS A 77 -14.07 -7.01 2.60
CA LYS A 77 -15.24 -7.78 2.13
C LYS A 77 -14.94 -8.65 0.90
N ASN A 78 -13.71 -8.62 0.40
CA ASN A 78 -13.29 -9.42 -0.74
C ASN A 78 -13.09 -10.88 -0.28
N PRO A 79 -13.82 -11.86 -0.83
CA PRO A 79 -13.66 -13.27 -0.47
C PRO A 79 -12.29 -13.83 -0.87
N HIS A 80 -11.60 -13.18 -1.80
CA HIS A 80 -10.26 -13.54 -2.29
C HIS A 80 -9.17 -12.65 -1.71
N ILE A 81 -9.40 -12.01 -0.55
CA ILE A 81 -8.46 -11.06 0.06
C ILE A 81 -7.07 -11.67 0.29
N TYR A 82 -7.01 -12.95 0.63
CA TYR A 82 -5.75 -13.66 0.88
C TYR A 82 -4.91 -13.76 -0.40
N GLU A 83 -5.48 -14.31 -1.46
CA GLU A 83 -4.83 -14.52 -2.74
C GLU A 83 -4.47 -13.19 -3.40
N ASP A 84 -5.40 -12.23 -3.39
CA ASP A 84 -5.19 -10.92 -3.98
C ASP A 84 -4.11 -10.12 -3.23
N THR A 85 -3.99 -10.28 -1.93
CA THR A 85 -2.88 -9.68 -1.17
C THR A 85 -1.54 -10.25 -1.63
N LEU A 86 -1.40 -11.58 -1.60
CA LEU A 86 -0.13 -12.24 -1.96
C LEU A 86 0.25 -12.05 -3.42
N LYS A 87 -0.73 -11.81 -4.30
CA LYS A 87 -0.50 -11.50 -5.72
C LYS A 87 -0.11 -10.04 -5.93
N ASN A 88 -0.85 -9.10 -5.35
CA ASN A 88 -0.80 -7.69 -5.75
C ASN A 88 0.26 -6.88 -5.01
N TYR A 89 0.55 -7.18 -3.75
CA TYR A 89 1.59 -6.45 -3.02
C TYR A 89 2.99 -6.62 -3.62
N PRO A 90 3.42 -7.83 -4.06
CA PRO A 90 4.68 -7.98 -4.79
C PRO A 90 4.75 -7.15 -6.07
N LEU A 91 3.63 -6.97 -6.81
CA LEU A 91 3.58 -6.13 -8.01
C LEU A 91 3.88 -4.66 -7.68
N ILE A 92 3.35 -4.15 -6.57
CA ILE A 92 3.63 -2.79 -6.10
C ILE A 92 5.12 -2.62 -5.77
N VAL A 93 5.70 -3.59 -5.06
CA VAL A 93 7.12 -3.60 -4.69
C VAL A 93 8.00 -3.59 -5.94
N GLU A 94 7.73 -4.51 -6.87
CA GLU A 94 8.52 -4.64 -8.09
C GLU A 94 8.39 -3.40 -8.99
N SER A 95 7.19 -2.84 -9.13
CA SER A 95 6.97 -1.60 -9.90
C SER A 95 7.76 -0.43 -9.32
N ALA A 96 7.77 -0.26 -7.99
CA ALA A 96 8.54 0.78 -7.31
C ALA A 96 10.06 0.58 -7.51
N LYS A 97 10.53 -0.66 -7.44
CA LYS A 97 11.93 -1.04 -7.68
C LYS A 97 12.34 -0.74 -9.13
N GLN A 98 11.54 -1.16 -10.11
CA GLN A 98 11.81 -0.91 -11.54
C GLN A 98 11.73 0.57 -11.90
N ALA A 99 10.93 1.36 -11.21
CA ALA A 99 10.90 2.82 -11.34
C ALA A 99 12.14 3.52 -10.76
N GLY A 100 13.00 2.80 -10.03
CA GLY A 100 14.19 3.35 -9.38
C GLY A 100 13.87 4.18 -8.13
N VAL A 101 12.70 3.98 -7.52
CA VAL A 101 12.31 4.69 -6.31
C VAL A 101 13.11 4.15 -5.12
N LYS A 102 13.76 5.06 -4.39
CA LYS A 102 14.63 4.68 -3.26
C LYS A 102 13.88 4.46 -1.95
N ARG A 103 12.61 4.86 -1.87
CA ARG A 103 11.83 4.76 -0.64
C ARG A 103 10.42 4.27 -0.92
N LEU A 104 10.12 3.09 -0.41
CA LEU A 104 8.78 2.49 -0.43
C LEU A 104 8.27 2.38 1.00
N LEU A 105 7.05 2.89 1.25
CA LEU A 105 6.33 2.70 2.50
C LEU A 105 5.04 1.96 2.18
N ILE A 106 4.74 0.92 2.96
CA ILE A 106 3.52 0.15 2.82
C ILE A 106 2.76 0.20 4.13
N VAL A 107 1.49 0.58 4.07
CA VAL A 107 0.60 0.47 5.22
C VAL A 107 0.36 -1.01 5.47
N GLY A 108 0.88 -1.49 6.58
CA GLY A 108 0.79 -2.87 7.02
C GLY A 108 -0.36 -3.08 8.01
N GLY A 109 -0.22 -4.10 8.81
CA GLY A 109 -1.15 -4.45 9.89
C GLY A 109 -0.41 -4.97 11.12
N ALA A 110 -1.12 -5.09 12.24
CA ALA A 110 -0.59 -5.54 13.50
C ALA A 110 -0.37 -7.08 13.60
N GLY A 111 -0.73 -7.83 12.55
CA GLY A 111 -0.72 -9.29 12.58
C GLY A 111 0.63 -9.91 12.95
N THR A 112 1.74 -9.28 12.57
CA THR A 112 3.11 -9.75 12.85
C THR A 112 3.71 -9.18 14.14
N LEU A 113 2.97 -8.37 14.88
CA LEU A 113 3.40 -7.92 16.20
C LEU A 113 3.25 -9.06 17.21
N PHE A 114 4.19 -9.13 18.16
CA PHE A 114 4.12 -10.10 19.24
C PHE A 114 3.27 -9.55 20.41
N TYR A 115 2.30 -10.32 20.86
CA TYR A 115 1.55 -10.02 22.10
C TYR A 115 2.10 -10.80 23.31
N ALA A 116 2.89 -11.86 23.06
CA ALA A 116 3.67 -12.61 24.04
C ALA A 116 4.91 -13.21 23.38
N PRO A 117 5.92 -13.67 24.11
CA PRO A 117 7.12 -14.30 23.55
C PRO A 117 6.77 -15.42 22.57
N GLY A 118 7.17 -15.26 21.30
CA GLY A 118 6.93 -16.21 20.21
C GLY A 118 5.48 -16.31 19.72
N LYS A 119 4.56 -15.42 20.17
CA LYS A 119 3.14 -15.44 19.79
C LYS A 119 2.77 -14.16 19.05
N MET A 120 2.50 -14.28 17.76
CA MET A 120 2.04 -13.16 16.92
C MET A 120 0.53 -12.95 17.03
N VAL A 121 0.10 -11.70 16.85
CA VAL A 121 -1.33 -11.34 16.85
C VAL A 121 -2.12 -12.16 15.83
N MET A 122 -1.55 -12.44 14.65
CA MET A 122 -2.23 -13.23 13.61
C MET A 122 -2.50 -14.70 14.02
N ASP A 123 -1.85 -15.17 15.08
CA ASP A 123 -1.99 -16.55 15.60
C ASP A 123 -2.81 -16.58 16.90
N ALA A 124 -3.35 -15.44 17.34
CA ALA A 124 -4.15 -15.37 18.55
C ALA A 124 -5.56 -15.93 18.34
N ASP A 125 -6.08 -16.64 19.36
CA ASP A 125 -7.36 -17.33 19.29
C ASP A 125 -8.58 -16.38 19.24
N ASP A 126 -8.42 -15.13 19.66
CA ASP A 126 -9.46 -14.10 19.74
C ASP A 126 -9.59 -13.27 18.46
N VAL A 127 -8.78 -13.52 17.43
CA VAL A 127 -8.90 -12.84 16.13
C VAL A 127 -10.16 -13.32 15.41
N PRO A 128 -11.08 -12.40 15.03
CA PRO A 128 -12.29 -12.77 14.31
C PRO A 128 -11.97 -13.54 13.01
N ALA A 129 -12.60 -14.70 12.83
CA ALA A 129 -12.32 -15.61 11.69
C ALA A 129 -12.44 -14.91 10.32
N GLN A 130 -13.38 -13.96 10.18
CA GLN A 130 -13.55 -13.21 8.92
C GLN A 130 -12.40 -12.26 8.59
N LEU A 131 -11.56 -11.90 9.56
CA LEU A 131 -10.40 -11.02 9.36
C LEU A 131 -9.10 -11.81 9.14
N LEU A 132 -9.06 -13.07 9.57
CA LEU A 132 -7.85 -13.89 9.51
C LEU A 132 -7.21 -13.99 8.13
N PRO A 133 -7.95 -14.20 7.01
CA PRO A 133 -7.33 -14.30 5.69
C PRO A 133 -6.53 -13.03 5.33
N GLY A 134 -7.11 -11.84 5.56
CA GLY A 134 -6.45 -10.56 5.28
C GLY A 134 -5.28 -10.28 6.21
N ILE A 135 -5.39 -10.63 7.49
CA ILE A 135 -4.32 -10.44 8.48
C ILE A 135 -3.14 -11.37 8.16
N LYS A 136 -3.41 -12.65 7.90
CA LYS A 136 -2.38 -13.66 7.60
C LYS A 136 -1.66 -13.36 6.29
N SER A 137 -2.39 -13.06 5.21
CA SER A 137 -1.77 -12.78 3.92
C SER A 137 -0.85 -11.56 3.97
N LEU A 138 -1.26 -10.51 4.70
CA LEU A 138 -0.42 -9.31 4.87
C LEU A 138 0.81 -9.61 5.76
N GLY A 139 0.64 -10.45 6.78
CA GLY A 139 1.75 -10.94 7.60
C GLY A 139 2.75 -11.76 6.80
N GLU A 140 2.28 -12.70 5.99
CA GLU A 140 3.12 -13.53 5.11
C GLU A 140 3.87 -12.68 4.08
N PHE A 141 3.18 -11.73 3.44
CA PHE A 141 3.84 -10.78 2.53
C PHE A 141 4.96 -10.01 3.24
N TYR A 142 4.70 -9.49 4.44
CA TYR A 142 5.70 -8.77 5.22
C TYR A 142 6.91 -9.66 5.53
N LEU A 143 6.69 -10.84 6.09
CA LEU A 143 7.76 -11.75 6.53
C LEU A 143 8.57 -12.31 5.35
N ASN A 144 7.91 -12.70 4.27
CA ASN A 144 8.53 -13.44 3.16
C ASN A 144 9.04 -12.52 2.04
N THR A 145 8.51 -11.30 1.91
CA THR A 145 8.86 -10.38 0.83
C THR A 145 9.52 -9.11 1.34
N LEU A 146 8.85 -8.33 2.21
CA LEU A 146 9.38 -7.02 2.63
C LEU A 146 10.64 -7.15 3.46
N LEU A 147 10.70 -8.08 4.41
CA LEU A 147 11.89 -8.26 5.25
C LEU A 147 13.10 -8.69 4.42
N SER A 148 12.91 -9.45 3.35
CA SER A 148 14.01 -9.84 2.46
C SER A 148 14.64 -8.64 1.71
N LEU A 149 13.90 -7.53 1.56
CA LEU A 149 14.37 -6.32 0.90
C LEU A 149 15.14 -5.37 1.84
N ILE A 150 15.00 -5.54 3.15
CA ILE A 150 15.63 -4.68 4.16
C ILE A 150 17.13 -5.01 4.33
N HIS A 151 17.58 -6.15 3.81
CA HIS A 151 18.96 -6.63 3.93
C HIS A 151 19.82 -6.36 2.69
N ILE A 152 19.39 -5.46 1.79
CA ILE A 152 20.16 -5.06 0.59
C ILE A 152 20.83 -3.70 0.82
#